data_14578ea1f96ce74442f977be1e1a62b5
#
_entry.id   14578ea1f96ce74442f977be1e1a62b5
#
_cell.length_a   1.000
_cell.length_b   1.000
_cell.length_c   1.000
_cell.angle_alpha   90.00
_cell.angle_beta   90.00
_cell.angle_gamma   90.00
#
_symmetry.space_group_name_H-M   'P 1'
#
loop_
_entity.id
_entity.type
_entity.pdbx_description
1 polymer ?
#
loop_
_entity_poly.entity_id
_entity_poly.type
_entity_poly.pdbx_seq_one_letter_code
_entity_poly.pdbx_strand_id
1 'polypeptide(L)' 'MLVKIKCPECATEGTISLVESIYKGPYRCWKCRQLFAIKLENNELQSCEPMSQEEFDKLQEIEALKKKFQK' A
#
# COMPACT_ATOMS: atom_id res chain seq x y z
N MET A 1 -2.53 8.32 12.67
CA MET A 1 -2.92 9.33 11.67
C MET A 1 -3.63 8.64 10.50
N LEU A 2 -4.67 9.27 10.00
CA LEU A 2 -5.44 8.72 8.88
C LEU A 2 -5.09 9.49 7.61
N VAL A 3 -4.77 8.76 6.55
CA VAL A 3 -4.45 9.33 5.24
C VAL A 3 -5.48 8.84 4.24
N LYS A 4 -6.03 9.78 3.46
CA LYS A 4 -6.99 9.43 2.43
C LYS A 4 -6.27 9.06 1.14
N ILE A 5 -6.70 7.95 0.55
CA ILE A 5 -6.14 7.46 -0.71
C ILE A 5 -7.29 7.29 -1.69
N LYS A 6 -7.15 7.89 -2.86
CA LYS A 6 -8.15 7.77 -3.92
C LYS A 6 -7.71 6.73 -4.93
N CYS A 7 -8.57 5.75 -5.18
CA CYS A 7 -8.30 4.71 -6.15
C CYS A 7 -8.35 5.29 -7.58
N PRO A 8 -7.28 5.13 -8.38
CA PRO A 8 -7.29 5.66 -9.75
C PRO A 8 -8.18 4.88 -10.71
N GLU A 9 -8.61 3.67 -10.34
CA GLU A 9 -9.46 2.86 -11.20
C GLU A 9 -10.94 3.15 -11.03
N CYS A 10 -11.41 3.24 -9.80
CA CYS A 10 -12.83 3.45 -9.53
C CYS A 10 -13.14 4.77 -8.83
N ALA A 11 -12.12 5.57 -8.56
CA ALA A 11 -12.23 6.87 -7.90
C ALA A 11 -12.84 6.79 -6.49
N THR A 12 -12.78 5.63 -5.86
CA THR A 12 -13.27 5.45 -4.49
C THR A 12 -12.23 5.93 -3.50
N GLU A 13 -12.65 6.70 -2.50
CA GLU A 13 -11.77 7.12 -1.44
C GLU A 13 -11.69 6.06 -0.35
N GLY A 14 -10.46 5.75 0.06
CA GLY A 14 -10.21 4.89 1.21
C GLY A 14 -9.35 5.62 2.21
N THR A 15 -9.25 5.08 3.41
CA THR A 15 -8.36 5.62 4.43
C THR A 15 -7.40 4.54 4.89
N ILE A 16 -6.20 4.96 5.23
CA ILE A 16 -5.20 4.06 5.78
C ILE A 16 -4.67 4.68 7.06
N SER A 17 -4.52 3.86 8.09
CA SER A 17 -3.99 4.30 9.37
C SER A 17 -2.48 4.07 9.40
N LEU A 18 -1.72 5.11 9.67
CA LEU A 18 -0.28 5.05 9.69
C LEU A 18 0.28 5.41 11.05
N VAL A 19 1.30 4.70 11.46
CA VAL A 19 2.06 5.02 12.67
C VAL A 19 3.17 6.01 12.34
N GLU A 20 3.71 5.93 11.13
CA GLU A 20 4.79 6.79 10.66
C GLU A 20 4.32 7.72 9.54
N SER A 21 5.03 8.83 9.37
CA SER A 21 4.69 9.79 8.30
C SER A 21 5.06 9.31 6.90
N ILE A 22 5.88 8.27 6.82
CA ILE A 22 6.32 7.69 5.54
C ILE A 22 5.82 6.25 5.47
N TYR A 23 5.18 5.93 4.35
CA TYR A 23 4.74 4.57 4.08
C TYR A 23 5.00 4.23 2.62
N LYS A 24 5.54 3.05 2.38
CA LYS A 24 5.76 2.55 1.04
C LYS A 24 5.40 1.07 1.01
N GLY A 25 4.42 0.70 0.22
CA GLY A 25 4.01 -0.70 0.16
C GLY A 25 2.73 -0.89 -0.62
N PRO A 26 2.18 -2.10 -0.56
CA PRO A 26 0.97 -2.41 -1.31
C PRO A 26 -0.28 -1.83 -0.65
N TYR A 27 -1.24 -1.46 -1.48
CA TYR A 27 -2.55 -1.02 -1.04
C TYR A 27 -3.61 -1.69 -1.89
N ARG A 28 -4.66 -2.17 -1.26
CA ARG A 28 -5.77 -2.81 -1.96
C ARG A 28 -7.03 -1.97 -1.82
N CYS A 29 -7.63 -1.63 -2.96
CA CYS A 29 -8.89 -0.91 -2.95
C CYS A 29 -10.02 -1.80 -2.41
N TRP A 30 -10.80 -1.29 -1.48
CA TRP A 30 -11.88 -2.08 -0.88
C TRP A 30 -13.07 -2.26 -1.83
N LYS A 31 -13.19 -1.40 -2.84
CA LYS A 31 -14.34 -1.46 -3.76
C LYS A 31 -14.04 -2.28 -5.01
N CYS A 32 -13.00 -1.95 -5.74
CA CYS A 32 -12.66 -2.67 -6.98
C CYS A 32 -11.64 -3.80 -6.76
N ARG A 33 -11.07 -3.87 -5.58
CA ARG A 33 -10.10 -4.89 -5.16
C ARG A 33 -8.82 -4.89 -6.01
N GLN A 34 -8.55 -3.78 -6.67
CA GLN A 34 -7.31 -3.64 -7.43
C GLN A 34 -6.14 -3.39 -6.47
N LEU A 35 -5.01 -4.00 -6.77
CA LEU A 35 -3.78 -3.82 -5.99
C LEU A 35 -2.97 -2.67 -6.55
N PHE A 36 -2.41 -1.87 -5.65
CA PHE A 36 -1.57 -0.72 -6.01
C PHE A 36 -0.33 -0.69 -5.14
N ALA A 37 0.77 -0.20 -5.73
CA ALA A 37 1.95 0.16 -4.96
C ALA A 37 1.87 1.66 -4.68
N ILE A 38 1.81 2.01 -3.41
CA ILE A 38 1.67 3.42 -3.01
C ILE A 38 2.88 3.89 -2.25
N LYS A 39 3.13 5.18 -2.31
CA LYS A 39 4.17 5.83 -1.54
C LYS A 39 3.57 7.06 -0.89
N LEU A 40 3.67 7.13 0.42
CA LEU A 40 3.18 8.26 1.22
C LEU A 40 4.35 8.95 1.91
N GLU A 41 4.36 10.26 1.90
CA GLU A 41 5.31 11.08 2.63
C GLU A 41 4.58 12.24 3.27
N ASN A 42 4.91 12.53 4.53
CA ASN A 42 4.29 13.60 5.30
C ASN A 42 2.76 13.52 5.27
N ASN A 43 2.24 12.29 5.32
CA ASN A 43 0.81 12.01 5.29
C ASN A 43 0.13 12.41 3.98
N GLU A 44 0.91 12.49 2.89
CA GLU A 44 0.38 12.77 1.56
C GLU A 44 0.75 11.66 0.59
N LEU A 45 -0.18 11.36 -0.30
CA LEU A 45 0.07 10.34 -1.33
C LEU A 45 0.98 10.91 -2.40
N GLN A 46 2.19 10.37 -2.50
CA GLN A 46 3.18 10.80 -3.48
C GLN A 46 3.06 10.02 -4.79
N SER A 47 2.80 8.72 -4.70
CA SER A 47 2.61 7.92 -5.90
C SER A 47 1.63 6.78 -5.64
N CYS A 48 0.96 6.36 -6.72
CA CYS A 48 0.03 5.25 -6.67
C CYS A 48 0.04 4.58 -8.04
N GLU A 49 0.61 3.37 -8.10
CA GLU A 49 0.74 2.65 -9.36
C GLU A 49 0.06 1.28 -9.26
N PRO A 50 -0.54 0.80 -10.36
CA PRO A 50 -1.17 -0.52 -10.35
C PRO A 50 -0.12 -1.62 -10.14
N MET A 51 -0.52 -2.64 -9.41
CA MET A 51 0.36 -3.75 -9.06
C MET A 51 -0.34 -5.06 -9.37
N SER A 52 0.40 -6.03 -9.87
CA SER A 52 -0.16 -7.35 -10.13
C SER A 52 -0.18 -8.19 -8.86
N GLN A 53 -1.00 -9.26 -8.89
CA GLN A 53 -1.07 -10.20 -7.77
C GLN A 53 0.28 -10.85 -7.52
N GLU A 54 1.03 -11.15 -8.58
CA GLU A 54 2.34 -11.75 -8.45
C GLU A 54 3.32 -10.84 -7.71
N GLU A 55 3.30 -9.57 -8.02
CA GLU A 55 4.15 -8.59 -7.34
C GLU A 55 3.77 -8.47 -5.86
N PHE A 56 2.49 -8.49 -5.57
CA PHE A 56 2.00 -8.44 -4.20
C PHE A 56 2.47 -9.66 -3.41
N ASP A 57 2.36 -10.84 -3.99
CA ASP A 57 2.81 -12.07 -3.36
C ASP A 57 4.31 -12.05 -3.09
N LYS A 58 5.09 -11.54 -4.04
CA LYS A 58 6.54 -11.41 -3.85
C LYS A 58 6.89 -10.48 -2.71
N LEU A 59 6.19 -9.37 -2.59
CA LEU A 59 6.43 -8.43 -1.50
C LEU A 59 6.12 -9.07 -0.14
N GLN A 60 5.04 -9.85 -0.05
CA GLN A 60 4.70 -10.55 1.17
C GLN A 60 5.72 -11.60 1.55
N GLU A 61 6.25 -12.33 0.57
CA GLU A 61 7.30 -13.29 0.81
C GLU A 61 8.57 -12.65 1.35
N ILE A 62 8.96 -11.52 0.76
CA ILE A 62 10.15 -10.79 1.20
C ILE A 62 9.97 -10.31 2.64
N GLU A 63 8.81 -9.77 2.98
CA GLU A 63 8.54 -9.33 4.34
C GLU A 63 8.53 -10.49 5.33
N ALA A 64 7.96 -11.62 4.95
CA ALA A 64 7.94 -12.81 5.80
C ALA A 64 9.35 -13.33 6.04
N LEU A 65 10.20 -13.32 5.01
CA LEU A 65 11.60 -13.73 5.16
C LEU A 65 12.36 -12.77 6.06
N LYS A 66 12.15 -11.48 5.92
CA LYS A 66 12.80 -10.50 6.79
C LYS A 66 12.42 -10.71 8.26
N LYS A 67 11.16 -11.00 8.52
CA LYS A 67 10.71 -11.26 9.88
C LYS A 67 11.33 -12.52 10.47
N LYS A 68 11.57 -13.54 9.66
CA LYS A 68 12.23 -14.75 10.11
C LYS A 68 13.69 -14.52 10.50
N PHE A 69 14.38 -13.65 9.77
CA PHE A 69 15.79 -13.39 10.01
C PHE A 69 16.04 -12.32 11.07
N GLN A 70 15.04 -11.52 11.39
CA GLN A 70 15.14 -10.55 12.45
C GLN A 70 14.67 -11.16 13.76
N LYS A 71 15.59 -11.51 14.58
CA LYS A 71 15.31 -11.97 15.95
C LYS A 71 15.86 -10.99 16.96
#